data_4110de3b6daeabe643f1a5e6d3200682
#
_entry.id   4110de3b6daeabe643f1a5e6d3200682
#
_cell.length_a   1.000
_cell.length_b   1.000
_cell.length_c   1.000
_cell.angle_alpha   90.00
_cell.angle_beta   90.00
_cell.angle_gamma   90.00
#
_symmetry.space_group_name_H-M   'P 1'
#
loop_
_entity.id
_entity.type
_entity.pdbx_description
1 polymer ?
#
loop_
_entity_poly.entity_id
_entity_poly.type
_entity_poly.pdbx_seq_one_letter_code
_entity_poly.pdbx_strand_id
1 'polypeptide(L)'
;MTVEIKNVRNAQSLSVDNSHMDVEIEHPIHGWIPYSITPHDTDTTIDNNLIISLIGNNFLTYVESTQEELNLETAKIIRMQRDFILVSEVDPIITNILRWEDMDTQKQNEWQQYRQELLDVPAQEGFPDNVVWPVKIEHS
;
A
#
# COMPACT_ATOMS: atom_id res chain seq x y z
N MET A 1 22.72 -13.56 27.31
CA MET A 1 23.74 -14.32 26.57
C MET A 1 23.66 -13.94 25.10
N THR A 2 24.72 -13.40 24.54
CA THR A 2 24.76 -12.97 23.16
C THR A 2 25.03 -14.14 22.22
N VAL A 3 24.23 -14.28 21.19
CA VAL A 3 24.44 -15.33 20.16
C VAL A 3 25.54 -14.87 19.20
N GLU A 4 26.49 -15.74 18.95
CA GLU A 4 27.60 -15.45 18.02
C GLU A 4 27.19 -15.75 16.58
N ILE A 5 27.09 -14.70 15.75
CA ILE A 5 26.83 -14.83 14.32
C ILE A 5 28.14 -14.63 13.57
N LYS A 6 28.46 -15.57 12.67
CA LYS A 6 29.68 -15.56 11.90
C LYS A 6 29.49 -15.18 10.43
N ASN A 7 28.32 -15.47 9.88
CA ASN A 7 28.05 -15.24 8.47
C ASN A 7 26.72 -14.55 8.27
N VAL A 8 26.67 -13.68 7.28
CA VAL A 8 25.46 -12.97 6.82
C VAL A 8 25.39 -13.02 5.31
N ARG A 9 24.18 -12.85 4.75
CA ARG A 9 23.96 -12.81 3.29
C ARG A 9 22.71 -12.00 2.97
N ASN A 10 22.56 -11.64 1.69
CA ASN A 10 21.36 -11.02 1.13
C ASN A 10 20.94 -9.75 1.89
N ALA A 11 21.89 -8.93 2.30
CA ALA A 11 21.62 -7.68 2.98
C ALA A 11 21.00 -6.65 2.01
N GLN A 12 19.98 -5.95 2.47
CA GLN A 12 19.31 -4.88 1.74
C GLN A 12 19.01 -3.71 2.65
N SER A 13 19.38 -2.50 2.20
CA SER A 13 19.04 -1.27 2.91
C SER A 13 17.58 -0.89 2.66
N LEU A 14 16.88 -0.50 3.71
CA LEU A 14 15.48 -0.08 3.68
C LEU A 14 15.32 1.42 3.94
N SER A 15 16.42 2.15 4.09
CA SER A 15 16.40 3.58 4.35
C SER A 15 17.57 4.29 3.68
N VAL A 16 17.44 5.60 3.46
CA VAL A 16 18.46 6.42 2.81
C VAL A 16 19.79 6.43 3.59
N ASP A 17 19.69 6.46 4.92
CA ASP A 17 20.87 6.50 5.82
C ASP A 17 21.39 5.10 6.20
N ASN A 18 20.82 4.05 5.66
CA ASN A 18 21.15 2.65 5.93
C ASN A 18 20.95 2.25 7.41
N SER A 19 20.12 2.99 8.15
CA SER A 19 19.82 2.67 9.56
C SER A 19 18.86 1.49 9.70
N HIS A 20 18.07 1.19 8.65
CA HIS A 20 17.15 0.07 8.60
C HIS A 20 17.62 -0.89 7.51
N MET A 21 17.91 -2.12 7.87
CA MET A 21 18.40 -3.12 6.92
C MET A 21 17.76 -4.48 7.20
N ASP A 22 17.43 -5.20 6.15
CA ASP A 22 17.10 -6.61 6.22
C ASP A 22 18.30 -7.44 5.78
N VAL A 23 18.54 -8.53 6.45
CA VAL A 23 19.65 -9.44 6.17
C VAL A 23 19.28 -10.86 6.59
N GLU A 24 19.91 -11.85 5.98
CA GLU A 24 19.85 -13.22 6.50
C GLU A 24 21.11 -13.48 7.32
N ILE A 25 20.94 -14.06 8.51
CA ILE A 25 22.02 -14.43 9.40
C ILE A 25 22.08 -15.94 9.57
N GLU A 26 23.28 -16.49 9.68
CA GLU A 26 23.47 -17.90 9.98
C GLU A 26 23.45 -18.09 11.50
N HIS A 27 22.29 -18.48 12.02
CA HIS A 27 22.14 -18.74 13.45
C HIS A 27 22.72 -20.12 13.81
N PRO A 28 23.47 -20.23 14.89
CA PRO A 28 24.15 -21.50 15.23
C PRO A 28 23.20 -22.68 15.49
N ILE A 29 21.95 -22.40 15.84
CA ILE A 29 20.95 -23.45 16.14
C ILE A 29 19.92 -23.56 15.00
N HIS A 30 19.46 -22.42 14.46
CA HIS A 30 18.34 -22.36 13.54
C HIS A 30 18.74 -22.24 12.06
N GLY A 31 20.04 -22.19 11.76
CA GLY A 31 20.52 -22.00 10.39
C GLY A 31 20.27 -20.58 9.88
N TRP A 32 20.04 -20.47 8.59
CA TRP A 32 19.78 -19.17 7.96
C TRP A 32 18.38 -18.68 8.29
N ILE A 33 18.31 -17.54 8.97
CA ILE A 33 17.04 -16.90 9.35
C ILE A 33 17.03 -15.43 8.94
N PRO A 34 15.84 -14.87 8.62
CA PRO A 34 15.75 -13.43 8.36
C PRO A 34 15.95 -12.62 9.64
N TYR A 35 16.60 -11.46 9.50
CA TYR A 35 16.88 -10.57 10.60
C TYR A 35 16.80 -9.13 10.14
N SER A 36 16.13 -8.27 10.92
CA SER A 36 16.02 -6.86 10.62
C SER A 36 16.77 -6.02 11.63
N ILE A 37 17.60 -5.11 11.13
CA ILE A 37 18.34 -4.15 11.94
C ILE A 37 17.55 -2.84 11.98
N THR A 38 17.28 -2.32 13.18
CA THR A 38 16.63 -1.04 13.38
C THR A 38 17.43 -0.21 14.39
N PRO A 39 17.36 1.15 14.29
CA PRO A 39 18.18 2.02 15.15
C PRO A 39 17.77 2.00 16.63
N HIS A 40 16.57 1.52 16.94
CA HIS A 40 16.03 1.53 18.32
C HIS A 40 15.82 0.12 18.87
N ASP A 41 16.52 -0.85 18.32
CA ASP A 41 16.43 -2.23 18.78
C ASP A 41 17.00 -2.35 20.19
N THR A 42 16.19 -2.85 21.12
CA THR A 42 16.58 -3.08 22.51
C THR A 42 16.96 -4.53 22.80
N ASP A 43 16.83 -5.43 21.82
CA ASP A 43 17.22 -6.82 21.96
C ASP A 43 18.75 -6.94 21.85
N THR A 44 19.38 -7.45 22.88
CA THR A 44 20.83 -7.64 22.94
C THR A 44 21.28 -9.08 22.70
N THR A 45 20.34 -9.96 22.36
CA THR A 45 20.64 -11.37 22.07
C THR A 45 21.56 -11.49 20.86
N ILE A 46 21.36 -10.65 19.85
CA ILE A 46 22.23 -10.57 18.67
C ILE A 46 22.82 -9.17 18.64
N ASP A 47 24.16 -9.09 18.49
CA ASP A 47 24.86 -7.82 18.43
C ASP A 47 24.72 -7.19 17.03
N ASN A 48 23.89 -6.16 16.92
CA ASN A 48 23.66 -5.46 15.65
C ASN A 48 24.94 -4.84 15.08
N ASN A 49 25.84 -4.38 15.93
CA ASN A 49 27.13 -3.82 15.48
C ASN A 49 27.99 -4.88 14.80
N LEU A 50 27.96 -6.10 15.32
CA LEU A 50 28.65 -7.22 14.69
C LEU A 50 28.04 -7.55 13.33
N ILE A 51 26.69 -7.57 13.24
CA ILE A 51 25.99 -7.84 11.97
C ILE A 51 26.33 -6.77 10.93
N ILE A 52 26.30 -5.50 11.30
CA ILE A 52 26.68 -4.38 10.43
C ILE A 52 28.12 -4.54 9.94
N SER A 53 29.01 -4.91 10.82
CA SER A 53 30.43 -5.16 10.50
C SER A 53 30.59 -6.32 9.49
N LEU A 54 29.84 -7.38 9.67
CA LEU A 54 29.86 -8.55 8.76
C LEU A 54 29.27 -8.20 7.39
N ILE A 55 28.24 -7.34 7.33
CA ILE A 55 27.66 -6.87 6.06
C ILE A 55 28.68 -6.00 5.32
N GLY A 56 29.37 -5.10 6.03
CA GLY A 56 30.30 -4.13 5.43
C GLY A 56 29.62 -3.31 4.34
N ASN A 57 30.17 -3.34 3.13
CA ASN A 57 29.61 -2.66 1.95
C ASN A 57 28.81 -3.62 1.05
N ASN A 58 28.59 -4.85 1.48
CA ASN A 58 27.98 -5.90 0.67
C ASN A 58 26.46 -5.97 0.91
N PHE A 59 25.76 -4.93 0.47
CA PHE A 59 24.30 -4.85 0.57
C PHE A 59 23.72 -4.15 -0.66
N LEU A 60 22.44 -4.46 -0.95
CA LEU A 60 21.69 -3.73 -1.97
C LEU A 60 21.29 -2.37 -1.42
N THR A 61 21.55 -1.33 -2.19
CA THR A 61 21.24 0.05 -1.80
C THR A 61 19.73 0.29 -1.80
N TYR A 62 19.29 1.19 -0.93
CA TYR A 62 17.90 1.64 -0.91
C TYR A 62 17.58 2.44 -2.18
N VAL A 63 16.46 2.11 -2.78
CA VAL A 63 15.95 2.84 -3.95
C VAL A 63 14.61 3.44 -3.56
N GLU A 64 14.53 4.77 -3.52
CA GLU A 64 13.27 5.46 -3.31
C GLU A 64 12.35 5.25 -4.50
N SER A 65 11.05 5.08 -4.24
CA SER A 65 10.05 5.06 -5.30
C SER A 65 10.02 6.42 -6.00
N THR A 66 9.98 6.41 -7.31
CA THR A 66 9.82 7.64 -8.09
C THR A 66 8.43 8.22 -7.89
N GLN A 67 8.27 9.53 -8.17
CA GLN A 67 6.96 10.17 -8.11
C GLN A 67 5.96 9.49 -9.07
N GLU A 68 6.43 9.04 -10.22
CA GLU A 68 5.63 8.30 -11.19
C GLU A 68 5.11 6.97 -10.61
N GLU A 69 5.97 6.21 -9.93
CA GLU A 69 5.58 4.96 -9.27
C GLU A 69 4.57 5.18 -8.15
N LEU A 70 4.77 6.23 -7.35
CA LEU A 70 3.83 6.62 -6.30
C LEU A 70 2.48 7.03 -6.88
N ASN A 71 2.47 7.76 -7.98
CA ASN A 71 1.26 8.16 -8.67
C ASN A 71 0.50 6.96 -9.23
N LEU A 72 1.19 5.98 -9.79
CA LEU A 72 0.57 4.74 -10.27
C LEU A 72 -0.08 3.95 -9.14
N GLU A 73 0.58 3.85 -8.01
CA GLU A 73 0.04 3.15 -6.84
C GLU A 73 -1.18 3.88 -6.27
N THR A 74 -1.11 5.21 -6.14
CA THR A 74 -2.23 6.04 -5.69
C THR A 74 -3.42 5.91 -6.65
N ALA A 75 -3.17 5.96 -7.95
CA ALA A 75 -4.21 5.77 -8.96
C ALA A 75 -4.91 4.42 -8.84
N LYS A 76 -4.16 3.38 -8.58
CA LYS A 76 -4.70 2.03 -8.38
C LYS A 76 -5.62 1.97 -7.16
N ILE A 77 -5.19 2.55 -6.05
CA ILE A 77 -5.99 2.61 -4.81
C ILE A 77 -7.29 3.36 -5.04
N ILE A 78 -7.26 4.51 -5.72
CA ILE A 78 -8.46 5.31 -6.01
C ILE A 78 -9.43 4.53 -6.90
N ARG A 79 -8.93 3.83 -7.93
CA ARG A 79 -9.79 2.99 -8.77
C ARG A 79 -10.44 1.85 -7.97
N MET A 80 -9.70 1.24 -7.06
CA MET A 80 -10.26 0.21 -6.18
C MET A 80 -11.36 0.75 -5.26
N GLN A 81 -11.17 1.94 -4.69
CA GLN A 81 -12.17 2.61 -3.86
C GLN A 81 -13.42 2.94 -4.67
N ARG A 82 -13.25 3.48 -5.88
CA ARG A 82 -14.35 3.76 -6.81
C ARG A 82 -15.14 2.49 -7.13
N ASP A 83 -14.44 1.42 -7.50
CA ASP A 83 -15.07 0.16 -7.84
C ASP A 83 -15.84 -0.44 -6.66
N PHE A 84 -15.31 -0.31 -5.46
CA PHE A 84 -15.99 -0.73 -4.23
C PHE A 84 -17.31 0.03 -4.05
N ILE A 85 -17.31 1.36 -4.26
CA ILE A 85 -18.53 2.18 -4.17
C ILE A 85 -19.55 1.73 -5.22
N LEU A 86 -19.10 1.51 -6.46
CA LEU A 86 -19.98 1.04 -7.54
C LEU A 86 -20.64 -0.27 -7.18
N VAL A 87 -19.88 -1.25 -6.74
CA VAL A 87 -20.38 -2.59 -6.43
C VAL A 87 -21.27 -2.61 -5.18
N SER A 88 -20.91 -1.85 -4.16
CA SER A 88 -21.60 -1.90 -2.86
C SER A 88 -22.80 -0.94 -2.75
N GLU A 89 -22.77 0.19 -3.45
CA GLU A 89 -23.78 1.25 -3.26
C GLU A 89 -24.62 1.52 -4.52
N VAL A 90 -24.02 1.47 -5.71
CA VAL A 90 -24.67 1.89 -6.95
C VAL A 90 -25.34 0.70 -7.65
N ASP A 91 -24.60 -0.35 -7.91
CA ASP A 91 -25.09 -1.51 -8.67
C ASP A 91 -26.34 -2.15 -8.03
N PRO A 92 -26.39 -2.35 -6.70
CA PRO A 92 -27.57 -2.92 -6.07
C PRO A 92 -28.84 -2.10 -6.27
N ILE A 93 -28.71 -0.80 -6.49
CA ILE A 93 -29.85 0.09 -6.75
C ILE A 93 -30.25 0.04 -8.23
N ILE A 94 -29.27 0.21 -9.12
CA ILE A 94 -29.50 0.34 -10.57
C ILE A 94 -29.94 -0.99 -11.18
N THR A 95 -29.42 -2.11 -10.70
CA THR A 95 -29.73 -3.44 -11.25
C THR A 95 -30.98 -4.07 -10.65
N ASN A 96 -31.54 -3.51 -9.59
CA ASN A 96 -32.80 -3.98 -9.03
C ASN A 96 -33.98 -3.35 -9.81
N ILE A 97 -34.53 -4.12 -10.76
CA ILE A 97 -35.53 -3.63 -11.70
C ILE A 97 -36.76 -3.05 -10.99
N LEU A 98 -37.29 -3.75 -10.00
CA LEU A 98 -38.48 -3.30 -9.27
C LEU A 98 -38.24 -2.01 -8.51
N ARG A 99 -37.11 -1.92 -7.83
CA ARG A 99 -36.75 -0.71 -7.09
C ARG A 99 -36.49 0.47 -8.04
N TRP A 100 -35.84 0.19 -9.17
CA TRP A 100 -35.53 1.21 -10.17
C TRP A 100 -36.80 1.77 -10.82
N GLU A 101 -37.75 0.90 -11.18
CA GLU A 101 -39.01 1.31 -11.77
C GLU A 101 -39.90 2.10 -10.82
N ASP A 102 -39.78 1.85 -9.50
CA ASP A 102 -40.52 2.58 -8.48
C ASP A 102 -40.01 4.01 -8.27
N MET A 103 -38.78 4.32 -8.73
CA MET A 103 -38.22 5.65 -8.64
C MET A 103 -38.80 6.57 -9.69
N ASP A 104 -38.98 7.86 -9.31
CA ASP A 104 -39.29 8.88 -10.28
C ASP A 104 -38.10 9.15 -11.21
N THR A 105 -38.36 9.81 -12.34
CA THR A 105 -37.36 10.11 -13.36
C THR A 105 -36.22 10.94 -12.80
N GLN A 106 -36.51 11.89 -11.91
CA GLN A 106 -35.48 12.73 -11.29
C GLN A 106 -34.52 11.88 -10.47
N LYS A 107 -35.01 10.96 -9.65
CA LYS A 107 -34.20 10.10 -8.82
C LYS A 107 -33.36 9.13 -9.66
N GLN A 108 -33.94 8.58 -10.71
CA GLN A 108 -33.21 7.74 -11.66
C GLN A 108 -32.05 8.51 -12.31
N ASN A 109 -32.29 9.77 -12.72
CA ASN A 109 -31.25 10.61 -13.31
C ASN A 109 -30.13 10.92 -12.31
N GLU A 110 -30.46 11.19 -11.04
CA GLU A 110 -29.48 11.41 -9.98
C GLU A 110 -28.56 10.21 -9.80
N TRP A 111 -29.11 8.99 -9.78
CA TRP A 111 -28.32 7.77 -9.68
C TRP A 111 -27.44 7.53 -10.91
N GLN A 112 -27.95 7.79 -12.09
CA GLN A 112 -27.18 7.68 -13.34
C GLN A 112 -26.03 8.70 -13.36
N GLN A 113 -26.28 9.92 -12.93
CA GLN A 113 -25.25 10.96 -12.84
C GLN A 113 -24.18 10.57 -11.80
N TYR A 114 -24.59 10.13 -10.62
CA TYR A 114 -23.65 9.71 -9.58
C TYR A 114 -22.76 8.58 -10.07
N ARG A 115 -23.35 7.60 -10.74
CA ARG A 115 -22.57 6.51 -11.35
C ARG A 115 -21.56 7.04 -12.37
N GLN A 116 -21.99 7.94 -13.23
CA GLN A 116 -21.11 8.51 -14.27
C GLN A 116 -19.97 9.32 -13.64
N GLU A 117 -20.25 10.12 -12.63
CA GLU A 117 -19.24 10.87 -11.92
C GLU A 117 -18.21 9.97 -11.24
N LEU A 118 -18.62 8.82 -10.69
CA LEU A 118 -17.69 7.82 -10.16
C LEU A 118 -16.81 7.23 -11.26
N LEU A 119 -17.39 6.89 -12.40
CA LEU A 119 -16.64 6.37 -13.55
C LEU A 119 -15.64 7.41 -14.08
N ASP A 120 -15.95 8.68 -13.97
CA ASP A 120 -15.12 9.79 -14.46
C ASP A 120 -14.03 10.22 -13.47
N VAL A 121 -13.98 9.66 -12.25
CA VAL A 121 -12.95 10.00 -11.26
C VAL A 121 -11.53 9.93 -11.86
N PRO A 122 -11.14 8.89 -12.60
CA PRO A 122 -9.81 8.84 -13.21
C PRO A 122 -9.58 9.87 -14.32
N ALA A 123 -10.64 10.48 -14.84
CA ALA A 123 -10.56 11.52 -15.87
C ALA A 123 -10.47 12.94 -15.30
N GLN A 124 -10.54 13.11 -13.99
CA GLN A 124 -10.40 14.41 -13.36
C GLN A 124 -9.00 14.99 -13.57
N GLU A 125 -8.91 16.29 -13.75
CA GLU A 125 -7.64 16.97 -14.02
C GLU A 125 -6.62 16.76 -12.88
N GLY A 126 -7.06 16.72 -11.63
CA GLY A 126 -6.19 16.51 -10.48
C GLY A 126 -5.86 15.05 -10.14
N PHE A 127 -6.37 14.10 -10.94
CA PHE A 127 -6.12 12.67 -10.69
C PHE A 127 -4.64 12.31 -10.92
N PRO A 128 -3.99 11.51 -10.07
CA PRO A 128 -4.52 10.90 -8.83
C PRO A 128 -4.32 11.72 -7.55
N ASP A 129 -3.60 12.84 -7.59
CA ASP A 129 -3.19 13.58 -6.40
C ASP A 129 -4.33 14.33 -5.72
N ASN A 130 -5.23 14.90 -6.53
CA ASN A 130 -6.38 15.66 -6.07
C ASN A 130 -7.65 15.11 -6.71
N VAL A 131 -8.39 14.30 -5.96
CA VAL A 131 -9.64 13.71 -6.42
C VAL A 131 -10.80 14.33 -5.68
N VAL A 132 -11.81 14.78 -6.42
CA VAL A 132 -13.09 15.23 -5.86
C VAL A 132 -14.06 14.05 -5.99
N TRP A 133 -14.41 13.46 -4.85
CA TRP A 133 -15.38 12.36 -4.84
C TRP A 133 -16.80 12.89 -5.04
N PRO A 134 -17.61 12.20 -5.88
CA PRO A 134 -19.02 12.56 -6.01
C PRO A 134 -19.75 12.50 -4.69
N VAL A 135 -20.76 13.36 -4.52
CA VAL A 135 -21.58 13.39 -3.32
C VAL A 135 -22.53 12.21 -3.33
N LYS A 136 -22.52 11.43 -2.26
CA LYS A 136 -23.39 10.27 -2.12
C LYS A 136 -24.87 10.69 -2.15
N ILE A 137 -25.66 9.94 -2.93
CA ILE A 137 -27.11 10.14 -2.98
C ILE A 137 -27.75 9.46 -1.78
N GLU A 138 -28.63 10.21 -1.10
CA GLU A 138 -29.38 9.65 0.04
C GLU A 138 -30.50 8.74 -0.46
N HIS A 139 -30.65 7.62 0.20
CA HIS A 139 -31.79 6.73 0.00
C HIS A 139 -33.02 7.35 0.65
N SER A 140 -33.99 7.68 -0.14
CA SER A 140 -35.27 8.17 0.35
C SER A 140 -36.36 7.15 0.13
#